data_48b63d503eda8ae608131ae44d002dd6
#
_entry.id   48b63d503eda8ae608131ae44d002dd6
#
_cell.length_a   1.000
_cell.length_b   1.000
_cell.length_c   1.000
_cell.angle_alpha   90.00
_cell.angle_beta   90.00
_cell.angle_gamma   90.00
#
_symmetry.space_group_name_H-M   'P 1'
#
loop_
_entity.id
_entity.type
_entity.pdbx_description
1 polymer ?
#
loop_
_entity_poly.entity_id
_entity_poly.type
_entity_poly.pdbx_seq_one_letter_code
_entity_poly.pdbx_strand_id
1 'polypeptide(L)'
;MNMNLLHDLTFYVMYGAAALAAFVVVERCIFFSYSLRKARQLLPAISTKVRSVDDLPQALTQRDSIPLQLLSQIYDGRRHLHSHQELEDLGQAIYISLRGKLSHSLWILEAVVAGAPLLGLLGTIMGIIDTFKALAEAGVSDPGEVSRGIGTALYATALGIAIALIGMVFNSHLQDRLELINDNLKMLLLRAGLGTQYVASTSAPAASLVGQQRTA
;
A
#
# COMPACT_ATOMS: atom_id res chain seq x y z
N MET A 1 10.72 -22.28 33.19
CA MET A 1 10.12 -21.22 32.32
C MET A 1 8.69 -21.06 32.82
N ASN A 2 8.34 -19.88 33.34
CA ASN A 2 7.02 -19.66 33.95
C ASN A 2 5.96 -19.67 32.86
N MET A 3 5.15 -20.73 32.81
CA MET A 3 4.12 -20.93 31.79
C MET A 3 3.06 -19.83 31.83
N ASN A 4 2.67 -19.38 33.03
CA ASN A 4 1.75 -18.23 33.19
C ASN A 4 2.29 -16.97 32.49
N LEU A 5 3.62 -16.75 32.56
CA LEU A 5 4.28 -15.64 31.90
C LEU A 5 4.20 -15.76 30.36
N LEU A 6 4.27 -17.00 29.84
CA LEU A 6 4.16 -17.24 28.40
C LEU A 6 2.73 -17.07 27.89
N HIS A 7 1.74 -17.49 28.68
CA HIS A 7 0.33 -17.28 28.38
C HIS A 7 -0.03 -15.78 28.35
N ASP A 8 0.37 -15.03 29.39
CA ASP A 8 0.17 -13.58 29.45
C ASP A 8 0.90 -12.86 28.31
N LEU A 9 2.14 -13.28 27.97
CA LEU A 9 2.90 -12.75 26.85
C LEU A 9 2.15 -12.91 25.52
N THR A 10 1.47 -14.05 25.30
CA THR A 10 0.67 -14.29 24.08
C THR A 10 -0.44 -13.25 23.93
N PHE A 11 -1.15 -12.92 25.01
CA PHE A 11 -2.18 -11.88 24.98
C PHE A 11 -1.58 -10.48 24.72
N TYR A 12 -0.48 -10.14 25.37
CA TYR A 12 0.19 -8.85 25.11
C TYR A 12 0.64 -8.73 23.66
N VAL A 13 1.20 -9.79 23.07
CA VAL A 13 1.59 -9.82 21.66
C VAL A 13 0.37 -9.67 20.76
N MET A 14 -0.75 -10.33 21.06
CA MET A 14 -2.00 -10.20 20.30
C MET A 14 -2.57 -8.78 20.35
N TYR A 15 -2.60 -8.15 21.52
CA TYR A 15 -3.04 -6.75 21.65
C TYR A 15 -2.09 -5.80 20.95
N GLY A 16 -0.78 -6.03 21.06
CA GLY A 16 0.24 -5.27 20.34
C GLY A 16 0.07 -5.39 18.82
N ALA A 17 -0.16 -6.60 18.31
CA ALA A 17 -0.42 -6.85 16.90
C ALA A 17 -1.72 -6.17 16.42
N ALA A 18 -2.79 -6.22 17.22
CA ALA A 18 -4.04 -5.53 16.91
C ALA A 18 -3.87 -4.00 16.87
N ALA A 19 -3.15 -3.43 17.83
CA ALA A 19 -2.86 -1.99 17.87
C ALA A 19 -2.01 -1.55 16.68
N LEU A 20 -0.98 -2.35 16.33
CA LEU A 20 -0.13 -2.11 15.16
C LEU A 20 -0.96 -2.17 13.87
N ALA A 21 -1.81 -3.17 13.71
CA ALA A 21 -2.71 -3.29 12.55
C ALA A 21 -3.64 -2.08 12.44
N ALA A 22 -4.28 -1.67 13.54
CA ALA A 22 -5.15 -0.49 13.57
C ALA A 22 -4.40 0.79 13.20
N PHE A 23 -3.19 0.96 13.70
CA PHE A 23 -2.33 2.10 13.35
C PHE A 23 -2.01 2.13 11.85
N VAL A 24 -1.57 0.98 11.28
CA VAL A 24 -1.26 0.86 9.85
C VAL A 24 -2.49 1.14 8.99
N VAL A 25 -3.66 0.61 9.37
CA VAL A 25 -4.93 0.86 8.66
C VAL A 25 -5.27 2.34 8.62
N VAL A 26 -5.22 3.03 9.76
CA VAL A 26 -5.55 4.46 9.84
C VAL A 26 -4.54 5.29 9.03
N GLU A 27 -3.25 5.05 9.20
CA GLU A 27 -2.19 5.74 8.47
C GLU A 27 -2.37 5.56 6.95
N ARG A 28 -2.60 4.33 6.49
CA ARG A 28 -2.76 4.01 5.08
C ARG A 28 -4.06 4.53 4.47
N CYS A 29 -5.16 4.50 5.22
CA CYS A 29 -6.42 5.11 4.77
C CYS A 29 -6.26 6.61 4.50
N ILE A 30 -5.58 7.33 5.39
CA ILE A 30 -5.31 8.77 5.22
C ILE A 30 -4.40 9.00 4.02
N PHE A 31 -3.28 8.26 3.95
CA PHE A 31 -2.29 8.39 2.89
C PHE A 31 -2.87 8.09 1.50
N PHE A 32 -3.60 6.99 1.34
CA PHE A 32 -4.20 6.60 0.07
C PHE A 32 -5.32 7.54 -0.36
N SER A 33 -6.15 8.00 0.59
CA SER A 33 -7.18 9.00 0.30
C SER A 33 -6.59 10.32 -0.19
N TYR A 34 -5.49 10.76 0.41
CA TYR A 34 -4.77 11.95 -0.04
C TYR A 34 -4.13 11.75 -1.42
N SER A 35 -3.41 10.64 -1.62
CA SER A 35 -2.73 10.32 -2.89
C SER A 35 -3.72 10.19 -4.04
N LEU A 36 -4.87 9.52 -3.82
CA LEU A 36 -5.90 9.35 -4.83
C LEU A 36 -6.58 10.67 -5.22
N ARG A 37 -6.86 11.53 -4.23
CA ARG A 37 -7.41 12.88 -4.50
C ARG A 37 -6.45 13.71 -5.36
N LYS A 38 -5.18 13.69 -5.03
CA LYS A 38 -4.14 14.40 -5.79
C LYS A 38 -3.98 13.85 -7.21
N ALA A 39 -3.95 12.52 -7.38
CA ALA A 39 -3.89 11.90 -8.70
C ALA A 39 -5.07 12.31 -9.59
N ARG A 40 -6.30 12.29 -9.04
CA ARG A 40 -7.50 12.72 -9.77
C ARG A 40 -7.52 14.20 -10.13
N GLN A 41 -6.91 15.06 -9.31
CA GLN A 41 -6.79 16.49 -9.60
C GLN A 41 -5.74 16.79 -10.67
N LEU A 42 -4.64 16.01 -10.70
CA LEU A 42 -3.57 16.18 -11.67
C LEU A 42 -3.96 15.67 -13.07
N LEU A 43 -4.76 14.61 -13.17
CA LEU A 43 -5.19 14.03 -14.44
C LEU A 43 -5.80 15.05 -15.44
N PRO A 44 -6.76 15.93 -15.07
CA PRO A 44 -7.29 16.94 -15.97
C PRO A 44 -6.35 18.13 -16.18
N ALA A 45 -5.43 18.40 -15.22
CA ALA A 45 -4.49 19.50 -15.32
C ALA A 45 -3.35 19.22 -16.31
N ILE A 46 -3.06 17.95 -16.60
CA ILE A 46 -2.07 17.54 -17.60
C ILE A 46 -2.70 17.71 -18.98
N SER A 47 -2.41 18.85 -19.61
CA SER A 47 -2.72 19.15 -21.01
C SER A 47 -1.45 19.04 -21.84
N THR A 48 -1.59 18.94 -23.17
CA THR A 48 -0.49 18.97 -24.15
C THR A 48 0.41 20.22 -24.06
N LYS A 49 -0.04 21.23 -23.32
CA LYS A 49 0.73 22.48 -23.11
C LYS A 49 1.66 22.46 -21.90
N VAL A 50 1.48 21.52 -20.97
CA VAL A 50 2.28 21.43 -19.73
C VAL A 50 3.62 20.75 -20.07
N ARG A 51 4.73 21.49 -19.94
CA ARG A 51 6.10 21.02 -20.20
C ARG A 51 6.95 20.86 -18.95
N SER A 52 6.53 21.47 -17.85
CA SER A 52 7.22 21.45 -16.55
C SER A 52 6.21 21.36 -15.42
N VAL A 53 6.68 20.93 -14.25
CA VAL A 53 5.89 20.96 -13.01
C VAL A 53 5.51 22.40 -12.62
N ASP A 54 6.34 23.38 -13.00
CA ASP A 54 6.11 24.80 -12.72
C ASP A 54 4.91 25.38 -13.51
N ASP A 55 4.54 24.73 -14.63
CA ASP A 55 3.37 25.13 -15.43
C ASP A 55 2.05 24.69 -14.77
N LEU A 56 2.12 23.88 -13.70
CA LEU A 56 0.94 23.42 -12.96
C LEU A 56 0.49 24.49 -11.95
N PRO A 57 -0.82 24.58 -11.65
CA PRO A 57 -1.34 25.48 -10.63
C PRO A 57 -0.63 25.25 -9.28
N GLN A 58 -0.17 26.33 -8.64
CA GLN A 58 0.56 26.26 -7.36
C GLN A 58 -0.19 25.50 -6.27
N ALA A 59 -1.52 25.47 -6.30
CA ALA A 59 -2.35 24.67 -5.39
C ALA A 59 -2.11 23.16 -5.51
N LEU A 60 -1.62 22.69 -6.67
CA LEU A 60 -1.33 21.27 -6.92
C LEU A 60 0.13 20.91 -6.56
N THR A 61 1.03 21.90 -6.52
CA THR A 61 2.46 21.69 -6.25
C THR A 61 2.87 21.91 -4.80
N GLN A 62 2.02 22.56 -3.98
CA GLN A 62 2.34 22.95 -2.59
C GLN A 62 2.68 21.81 -1.62
N ARG A 63 2.32 20.56 -1.91
CA ARG A 63 2.64 19.40 -1.06
C ARG A 63 3.14 18.25 -1.90
N ASP A 64 4.24 17.67 -1.49
CA ASP A 64 4.78 16.46 -2.09
C ASP A 64 3.75 15.32 -2.04
N SER A 65 3.50 14.73 -3.21
CA SER A 65 2.64 13.58 -3.37
C SER A 65 3.25 12.63 -4.39
N ILE A 66 2.95 11.34 -4.27
CA ILE A 66 3.49 10.34 -5.20
C ILE A 66 3.15 10.66 -6.66
N PRO A 67 1.91 11.08 -7.02
CA PRO A 67 1.61 11.50 -8.37
C PRO A 67 2.44 12.70 -8.86
N LEU A 68 2.77 13.65 -7.98
CA LEU A 68 3.60 14.79 -8.32
C LEU A 68 5.07 14.39 -8.50
N GLN A 69 5.58 13.48 -7.63
CA GLN A 69 6.93 12.92 -7.77
C GLN A 69 7.10 12.17 -9.10
N LEU A 70 6.07 11.42 -9.54
CA LEU A 70 6.08 10.76 -10.84
C LEU A 70 6.24 11.79 -11.98
N LEU A 71 5.44 12.85 -11.97
CA LEU A 71 5.48 13.88 -13.00
C LEU A 71 6.80 14.64 -13.01
N SER A 72 7.34 15.05 -11.85
CA SER A 72 8.61 15.76 -11.77
C SER A 72 9.74 14.93 -12.34
N GLN A 73 9.82 13.65 -11.98
CA GLN A 73 10.86 12.76 -12.47
C GLN A 73 10.75 12.51 -13.98
N ILE A 74 9.54 12.40 -14.53
CA ILE A 74 9.33 12.25 -15.97
C ILE A 74 9.74 13.53 -16.71
N TYR A 75 9.31 14.70 -16.25
CA TYR A 75 9.64 15.96 -16.91
C TYR A 75 11.14 16.31 -16.82
N ASP A 76 11.79 16.00 -15.70
CA ASP A 76 13.23 16.20 -15.55
C ASP A 76 14.04 15.23 -16.43
N GLY A 77 13.68 13.95 -16.42
CA GLY A 77 14.32 12.94 -17.25
C GLY A 77 14.16 13.23 -18.74
N ARG A 78 13.01 13.75 -19.16
CA ARG A 78 12.72 14.12 -20.55
C ARG A 78 13.68 15.15 -21.13
N ARG A 79 14.28 16.01 -20.31
CA ARG A 79 15.25 17.02 -20.77
C ARG A 79 16.54 16.39 -21.28
N HIS A 80 16.85 15.17 -20.88
CA HIS A 80 18.10 14.46 -21.16
C HIS A 80 17.93 13.29 -22.14
N LEU A 81 16.69 12.91 -22.47
CA LEU A 81 16.39 11.75 -23.32
C LEU A 81 16.04 12.20 -24.74
N HIS A 82 16.56 11.46 -25.73
CA HIS A 82 16.41 11.77 -27.14
C HIS A 82 15.57 10.71 -27.89
N SER A 83 15.32 9.54 -27.26
CA SER A 83 14.54 8.44 -27.83
C SER A 83 13.22 8.26 -27.09
N HIS A 84 12.18 7.90 -27.85
CA HIS A 84 10.88 7.53 -27.29
C HIS A 84 10.97 6.30 -26.40
N GLN A 85 11.79 5.34 -26.78
CA GLN A 85 12.01 4.11 -26.04
C GLN A 85 12.69 4.36 -24.70
N GLU A 86 13.69 5.26 -24.66
CA GLU A 86 14.33 5.67 -23.40
C GLU A 86 13.36 6.35 -22.43
N LEU A 87 12.38 7.10 -22.96
CA LEU A 87 11.35 7.74 -22.13
C LEU A 87 10.34 6.72 -21.58
N GLU A 88 9.98 5.72 -22.37
CA GLU A 88 9.13 4.60 -21.88
C GLU A 88 9.83 3.80 -20.79
N ASP A 89 11.10 3.45 -21.00
CA ASP A 89 11.91 2.70 -20.02
C ASP A 89 12.08 3.49 -18.72
N LEU A 90 12.35 4.79 -18.83
CA LEU A 90 12.40 5.68 -17.65
C LEU A 90 11.05 5.72 -16.93
N GLY A 91 9.96 5.88 -17.67
CA GLY A 91 8.61 5.91 -17.11
C GLY A 91 8.26 4.62 -16.36
N GLN A 92 8.62 3.47 -16.91
CA GLN A 92 8.44 2.18 -16.26
C GLN A 92 9.30 2.05 -14.99
N ALA A 93 10.56 2.46 -15.04
CA ALA A 93 11.46 2.43 -13.89
C ALA A 93 10.93 3.30 -12.73
N ILE A 94 10.48 4.52 -13.04
CA ILE A 94 9.88 5.43 -12.06
C ILE A 94 8.60 4.82 -11.47
N TYR A 95 7.73 4.27 -12.32
CA TYR A 95 6.49 3.63 -11.87
C TYR A 95 6.75 2.47 -10.91
N ILE A 96 7.69 1.57 -11.23
CA ILE A 96 8.07 0.44 -10.38
C ILE A 96 8.59 0.93 -9.03
N SER A 97 9.46 1.95 -9.03
CA SER A 97 10.01 2.55 -7.80
C SER A 97 8.92 3.14 -6.91
N LEU A 98 7.97 3.88 -7.47
CA LEU A 98 6.89 4.52 -6.73
C LEU A 98 5.84 3.50 -6.23
N ARG A 99 5.55 2.46 -7.03
CA ARG A 99 4.69 1.35 -6.61
C ARG A 99 5.25 0.65 -5.37
N GLY A 100 6.56 0.42 -5.31
CA GLY A 100 7.23 -0.14 -4.15
C GLY A 100 7.01 0.69 -2.87
N LYS A 101 7.07 2.02 -2.97
CA LYS A 101 6.79 2.92 -1.84
C LYS A 101 5.33 2.86 -1.38
N LEU A 102 4.38 2.67 -2.30
CA LEU A 102 2.96 2.56 -1.99
C LEU A 102 2.63 1.27 -1.24
N SER A 103 3.20 0.13 -1.66
CA SER A 103 2.89 -1.19 -1.10
C SER A 103 3.67 -1.52 0.18
N HIS A 104 4.72 -0.77 0.49
CA HIS A 104 5.71 -1.10 1.52
C HIS A 104 5.12 -1.44 2.91
N SER A 105 4.06 -0.78 3.36
CA SER A 105 3.51 -1.03 4.71
C SER A 105 2.35 -2.02 4.74
N LEU A 106 1.82 -2.43 3.60
CA LEU A 106 0.69 -3.38 3.55
C LEU A 106 1.12 -4.79 4.00
N TRP A 107 2.38 -5.17 3.80
CA TRP A 107 2.90 -6.46 4.24
C TRP A 107 2.77 -6.67 5.76
N ILE A 108 2.85 -5.58 6.55
CA ILE A 108 2.68 -5.65 8.01
C ILE A 108 1.25 -6.06 8.35
N LEU A 109 0.27 -5.45 7.66
CA LEU A 109 -1.14 -5.80 7.86
C LEU A 109 -1.42 -7.24 7.41
N GLU A 110 -0.85 -7.68 6.30
CA GLU A 110 -0.93 -9.07 5.82
C GLU A 110 -0.33 -10.05 6.83
N ALA A 111 0.83 -9.72 7.40
CA ALA A 111 1.48 -10.54 8.42
C ALA A 111 0.61 -10.65 9.69
N VAL A 112 -0.03 -9.56 10.13
CA VAL A 112 -0.94 -9.59 11.29
C VAL A 112 -2.19 -10.41 10.99
N VAL A 113 -2.79 -10.24 9.81
CA VAL A 113 -3.98 -11.01 9.38
C VAL A 113 -3.69 -12.51 9.36
N ALA A 114 -2.53 -12.91 8.83
CA ALA A 114 -2.13 -14.31 8.78
C ALA A 114 -1.70 -14.86 10.16
N GLY A 115 -1.03 -14.05 10.97
CA GLY A 115 -0.45 -14.46 12.24
C GLY A 115 -1.44 -14.46 13.41
N ALA A 116 -2.44 -13.58 13.40
CA ALA A 116 -3.37 -13.44 14.53
C ALA A 116 -4.14 -14.73 14.90
N PRO A 117 -4.67 -15.54 13.95
CA PRO A 117 -5.32 -16.81 14.28
C PRO A 117 -4.32 -17.83 14.85
N LEU A 118 -3.07 -17.83 14.37
CA LEU A 118 -2.02 -18.72 14.86
C LEU A 118 -1.61 -18.35 16.29
N LEU A 119 -1.54 -17.08 16.62
CA LEU A 119 -1.33 -16.61 17.99
C LEU A 119 -2.50 -16.98 18.89
N GLY A 120 -3.73 -16.87 18.40
CA GLY A 120 -4.92 -17.32 19.11
C GLY A 120 -4.90 -18.84 19.42
N LEU A 121 -4.51 -19.64 18.42
CA LEU A 121 -4.32 -21.08 18.60
C LEU A 121 -3.22 -21.40 19.62
N LEU A 122 -2.09 -20.68 19.54
CA LEU A 122 -1.02 -20.80 20.53
C LEU A 122 -1.53 -20.49 21.93
N GLY A 123 -2.34 -19.45 22.08
CA GLY A 123 -2.98 -19.10 23.35
C GLY A 123 -3.87 -20.22 23.93
N THR A 124 -4.64 -20.92 23.07
CA THR A 124 -5.43 -22.08 23.53
C THR A 124 -4.54 -23.23 23.99
N ILE A 125 -3.51 -23.57 23.23
CA ILE A 125 -2.59 -24.65 23.59
C ILE A 125 -1.95 -24.37 24.95
N MET A 126 -1.43 -23.16 25.14
CA MET A 126 -0.79 -22.76 26.41
C MET A 126 -1.80 -22.76 27.57
N GLY A 127 -2.98 -22.18 27.40
CA GLY A 127 -4.01 -22.13 28.44
C GLY A 127 -4.50 -23.51 28.87
N ILE A 128 -4.64 -24.46 27.93
CA ILE A 128 -5.01 -25.84 28.24
C ILE A 128 -3.88 -26.55 29.01
N ILE A 129 -2.62 -26.39 28.59
CA ILE A 129 -1.47 -26.96 29.29
C ILE A 129 -1.38 -26.44 30.73
N ASP A 130 -1.54 -25.13 30.94
CA ASP A 130 -1.52 -24.51 32.26
C ASP A 130 -2.65 -25.03 33.15
N THR A 131 -3.83 -25.20 32.60
CA THR A 131 -4.99 -25.74 33.31
C THR A 131 -4.73 -27.19 33.80
N PHE A 132 -4.20 -28.05 32.93
CA PHE A 132 -3.89 -29.43 33.30
C PHE A 132 -2.69 -29.54 34.26
N LYS A 133 -1.72 -28.65 34.15
CA LYS A 133 -0.60 -28.60 35.09
C LYS A 133 -1.06 -28.20 36.50
N ALA A 134 -1.85 -27.15 36.60
CA ALA A 134 -2.44 -26.72 37.86
C ALA A 134 -3.28 -27.83 38.51
N LEU A 135 -4.05 -28.58 37.72
CA LEU A 135 -4.83 -29.72 38.16
C LEU A 135 -3.94 -30.84 38.72
N ALA A 136 -2.82 -31.15 38.04
CA ALA A 136 -1.89 -32.19 38.49
C ALA A 136 -1.17 -31.81 39.79
N GLU A 137 -0.85 -30.53 39.99
CA GLU A 137 -0.16 -30.03 41.20
C GLU A 137 -1.12 -29.93 42.41
N ALA A 138 -2.37 -29.54 42.18
CA ALA A 138 -3.33 -29.35 43.27
C ALA A 138 -3.94 -30.66 43.87
N GLY A 139 -3.87 -31.77 43.15
CA GLY A 139 -4.33 -33.09 43.61
C GLY A 139 -5.86 -33.23 43.82
N VAL A 140 -6.59 -32.14 43.91
CA VAL A 140 -8.07 -32.04 43.99
C VAL A 140 -8.54 -31.01 43.01
N SER A 141 -9.36 -31.44 42.05
CA SER A 141 -9.88 -30.55 41.02
C SER A 141 -11.15 -29.82 41.48
N ASP A 142 -11.08 -28.50 41.51
CA ASP A 142 -12.28 -27.68 41.40
C ASP A 142 -12.71 -27.63 39.93
N PRO A 143 -13.86 -28.23 39.55
CA PRO A 143 -14.34 -28.16 38.15
C PRO A 143 -14.53 -26.73 37.65
N GLY A 144 -14.72 -25.76 38.55
CA GLY A 144 -14.86 -24.35 38.23
C GLY A 144 -13.54 -23.73 37.74
N GLU A 145 -12.41 -24.09 38.36
CA GLU A 145 -11.09 -23.61 37.91
C GLU A 145 -10.71 -24.18 36.55
N VAL A 146 -10.95 -25.46 36.32
CA VAL A 146 -10.72 -26.11 35.03
C VAL A 146 -11.57 -25.46 33.93
N SER A 147 -12.87 -25.25 34.21
CA SER A 147 -13.79 -24.60 33.27
C SER A 147 -13.35 -23.18 32.94
N ARG A 148 -12.86 -22.41 33.91
CA ARG A 148 -12.35 -21.04 33.73
C ARG A 148 -11.08 -21.01 32.86
N GLY A 149 -10.12 -21.91 33.12
CA GLY A 149 -8.89 -22.02 32.36
C GLY A 149 -9.12 -22.36 30.88
N ILE A 150 -10.00 -23.35 30.61
CA ILE A 150 -10.41 -23.71 29.25
C ILE A 150 -11.15 -22.54 28.59
N GLY A 151 -12.05 -21.87 29.30
CA GLY A 151 -12.78 -20.72 28.81
C GLY A 151 -11.84 -19.58 28.37
N THR A 152 -10.83 -19.26 29.17
CA THR A 152 -9.81 -18.25 28.85
C THR A 152 -8.99 -18.66 27.62
N ALA A 153 -8.63 -19.94 27.51
CA ALA A 153 -7.93 -20.45 26.34
C ALA A 153 -8.77 -20.27 25.06
N LEU A 154 -10.03 -20.66 25.07
CA LEU A 154 -10.94 -20.51 23.92
C LEU A 154 -11.13 -19.02 23.52
N TYR A 155 -11.16 -18.12 24.52
CA TYR A 155 -11.24 -16.69 24.27
C TYR A 155 -10.05 -16.16 23.48
N ALA A 156 -8.84 -16.69 23.72
CA ALA A 156 -7.65 -16.33 22.95
C ALA A 156 -7.82 -16.63 21.44
N THR A 157 -8.35 -17.80 21.09
CA THR A 157 -8.60 -18.15 19.69
C THR A 157 -9.70 -17.27 19.08
N ALA A 158 -10.78 -17.04 19.81
CA ALA A 158 -11.86 -16.15 19.33
C ALA A 158 -11.35 -14.75 19.05
N LEU A 159 -10.49 -14.20 19.92
CA LEU A 159 -9.85 -12.89 19.73
C LEU A 159 -8.92 -12.89 18.51
N GLY A 160 -8.08 -13.92 18.36
CA GLY A 160 -7.18 -14.05 17.20
C GLY A 160 -7.93 -14.06 15.86
N ILE A 161 -9.02 -14.82 15.79
CA ILE A 161 -9.89 -14.89 14.61
C ILE A 161 -10.57 -13.54 14.36
N ALA A 162 -11.07 -12.87 15.39
CA ALA A 162 -11.70 -11.57 15.26
C ALA A 162 -10.73 -10.51 14.69
N ILE A 163 -9.49 -10.46 15.20
CA ILE A 163 -8.44 -9.58 14.68
C ILE A 163 -8.16 -9.86 13.20
N ALA A 164 -8.05 -11.15 12.83
CA ALA A 164 -7.79 -11.55 11.45
C ALA A 164 -8.93 -11.17 10.51
N LEU A 165 -10.18 -11.40 10.88
CA LEU A 165 -11.34 -11.06 10.05
C LEU A 165 -11.45 -9.56 9.82
N ILE A 166 -11.32 -8.75 10.87
CA ILE A 166 -11.35 -7.29 10.76
C ILE A 166 -10.17 -6.83 9.90
N GLY A 167 -8.96 -7.34 10.17
CA GLY A 167 -7.75 -7.01 9.41
C GLY A 167 -7.87 -7.38 7.92
N MET A 168 -8.47 -8.53 7.60
CA MET A 168 -8.70 -8.98 6.22
C MET A 168 -9.60 -8.01 5.45
N VAL A 169 -10.69 -7.55 6.04
CA VAL A 169 -11.60 -6.58 5.39
C VAL A 169 -10.88 -5.28 5.08
N PHE A 170 -10.11 -4.75 6.05
CA PHE A 170 -9.34 -3.54 5.83
C PHE A 170 -8.19 -3.73 4.83
N ASN A 171 -7.51 -4.88 4.88
CA ASN A 171 -6.45 -5.20 3.93
C ASN A 171 -6.99 -5.24 2.49
N SER A 172 -8.10 -5.93 2.25
CA SER A 172 -8.76 -5.97 0.94
C SER A 172 -9.13 -4.56 0.46
N HIS A 173 -9.76 -3.76 1.31
CA HIS A 173 -10.12 -2.39 0.97
C HIS A 173 -8.90 -1.51 0.63
N LEU A 174 -7.79 -1.67 1.36
CA LEU A 174 -6.56 -0.92 1.09
C LEU A 174 -5.88 -1.38 -0.20
N GLN A 175 -5.92 -2.67 -0.54
CA GLN A 175 -5.42 -3.20 -1.80
C GLN A 175 -6.21 -2.63 -2.99
N ASP A 176 -7.54 -2.57 -2.92
CA ASP A 176 -8.37 -1.93 -3.95
C ASP A 176 -7.99 -0.45 -4.14
N ARG A 177 -7.75 0.27 -3.05
CA ARG A 177 -7.31 1.67 -3.12
C ARG A 177 -5.92 1.81 -3.73
N LEU A 178 -5.01 0.91 -3.40
CA LEU A 178 -3.68 0.86 -3.99
C LEU A 178 -3.74 0.64 -5.50
N GLU A 179 -4.61 -0.28 -5.96
CA GLU A 179 -4.80 -0.56 -7.38
C GLU A 179 -5.34 0.66 -8.12
N LEU A 180 -6.35 1.33 -7.57
CA LEU A 180 -6.87 2.59 -8.13
C LEU A 180 -5.79 3.68 -8.23
N ILE A 181 -4.89 3.79 -7.26
CA ILE A 181 -3.76 4.74 -7.32
C ILE A 181 -2.80 4.33 -8.44
N ASN A 182 -2.45 3.05 -8.53
CA ASN A 182 -1.57 2.52 -9.58
C ASN A 182 -2.12 2.79 -10.98
N ASP A 183 -3.43 2.61 -11.20
CA ASP A 183 -4.06 2.89 -12.49
C ASP A 183 -4.05 4.39 -12.83
N ASN A 184 -4.30 5.25 -11.85
CA ASN A 184 -4.17 6.69 -12.04
C ASN A 184 -2.72 7.11 -12.35
N LEU A 185 -1.72 6.49 -11.70
CA LEU A 185 -0.30 6.74 -12.00
C LEU A 185 0.06 6.29 -13.41
N LYS A 186 -0.42 5.13 -13.89
CA LYS A 186 -0.24 4.68 -15.26
C LYS A 186 -0.88 5.66 -16.26
N MET A 187 -2.09 6.14 -15.98
CA MET A 187 -2.73 7.14 -16.83
C MET A 187 -1.95 8.47 -16.88
N LEU A 188 -1.41 8.91 -15.74
CA LEU A 188 -0.56 10.10 -15.69
C LEU A 188 0.70 9.92 -16.54
N LEU A 189 1.35 8.76 -16.45
CA LEU A 189 2.52 8.40 -17.23
C LEU A 189 2.24 8.41 -18.72
N LEU A 190 1.15 7.76 -19.15
CA LEU A 190 0.75 7.73 -20.56
C LEU A 190 0.44 9.13 -21.09
N ARG A 191 -0.27 9.98 -20.33
CA ARG A 191 -0.56 11.35 -20.75
C ARG A 191 0.67 12.23 -20.82
N ALA A 192 1.59 12.11 -19.86
CA ALA A 192 2.85 12.83 -19.86
C ALA A 192 3.75 12.38 -21.03
N GLY A 193 3.74 11.08 -21.37
CA GLY A 193 4.46 10.52 -22.52
C GLY A 193 3.84 10.91 -23.87
N LEU A 194 2.52 10.81 -24.05
CA LEU A 194 1.82 11.16 -25.30
C LEU A 194 1.84 12.64 -25.61
N GLY A 195 1.93 13.52 -24.61
CA GLY A 195 2.15 14.95 -24.79
C GLY A 195 3.41 15.25 -25.60
N THR A 196 4.36 14.31 -25.68
CA THR A 196 5.58 14.44 -26.50
C THR A 196 5.35 14.16 -27.97
N GLN A 197 4.50 13.20 -28.33
CA GLN A 197 4.25 12.84 -29.74
C GLN A 197 3.57 13.96 -30.50
N TYR A 198 2.59 14.64 -29.89
CA TYR A 198 1.87 15.72 -30.54
C TYR A 198 2.79 16.94 -30.82
N VAL A 199 3.70 17.25 -29.92
CA VAL A 199 4.63 18.37 -30.13
C VAL A 199 5.71 18.02 -31.15
N ALA A 200 6.22 16.79 -31.19
CA ALA A 200 7.19 16.33 -32.18
C ALA A 200 6.58 16.31 -33.60
N SER A 201 5.33 15.89 -33.74
CA SER A 201 4.63 15.89 -35.03
C SER A 201 4.25 17.30 -35.53
N THR A 202 4.04 18.25 -34.62
CA THR A 202 3.71 19.65 -34.97
C THR A 202 4.93 20.51 -35.19
N SER A 203 6.11 20.10 -34.66
CA SER A 203 7.42 20.82 -34.85
C SER A 203 8.23 20.29 -36.04
N ALA A 204 7.75 19.29 -36.77
CA ALA A 204 8.35 18.90 -38.04
C ALA A 204 8.13 20.07 -39.04
N PRO A 205 9.19 20.72 -39.53
CA PRO A 205 9.03 21.87 -40.41
C PRO A 205 8.38 21.40 -41.71
N ALA A 206 7.34 22.11 -42.14
CA ALA A 206 6.66 21.94 -43.44
C ALA A 206 7.59 22.17 -44.66
N ALA A 207 8.89 21.94 -44.52
CA ALA A 207 9.91 22.21 -45.52
C ALA A 207 10.07 21.10 -46.58
N SER A 208 9.36 19.97 -46.48
CA SER A 208 9.53 18.85 -47.43
C SER A 208 8.52 18.79 -48.57
N LEU A 209 7.51 19.67 -48.61
CA LEU A 209 6.47 19.64 -49.67
C LEU A 209 6.70 20.65 -50.82
N VAL A 210 7.72 21.52 -50.76
CA VAL A 210 7.95 22.51 -51.81
C VAL A 210 8.98 22.03 -52.86
N GLY A 211 9.66 20.90 -52.65
CA GLY A 211 10.74 20.39 -53.51
C GLY A 211 10.30 19.52 -54.69
N GLN A 212 9.07 19.06 -54.80
CA GLN A 212 8.64 18.06 -55.80
C GLN A 212 7.78 18.60 -56.96
N GLN A 213 7.59 19.90 -57.09
CA GLN A 213 6.80 20.46 -58.22
C GLN A 213 7.63 21.29 -59.24
N ARG A 214 8.94 21.07 -59.35
CA ARG A 214 9.78 21.73 -60.36
C ARG A 214 10.61 20.78 -61.18
N THR A 215 10.08 19.66 -61.65
CA THR A 215 10.61 18.88 -62.80
C THR A 215 9.49 18.10 -63.43
N ALA A 216 8.72 18.79 -64.29
CA ALA A 216 7.94 18.22 -65.38
C ALA A 216 7.82 19.27 -66.47
#